data_c1f54eadfeb8b8e76d3499e5facfc34c
#
_entry.id   c1f54eadfeb8b8e76d3499e5facfc34c
#
_cell.length_a   1.000
_cell.length_b   1.000
_cell.length_c   1.000
_cell.angle_alpha   90.00
_cell.angle_beta   90.00
_cell.angle_gamma   90.00
#
_symmetry.space_group_name_H-M   'P 1'
#
loop_
_entity.id
_entity.type
_entity.pdbx_description
1 polymer ?
#
loop_
_entity_poly.entity_id
_entity_poly.type
_entity_poly.pdbx_seq_one_letter_code
_entity_poly.pdbx_strand_id
1 'polypeptide(L)'
;MNAANTLKKLGIEQTFNYIYKDPDKNMNKIMDWADKFSQGQFSSQRKMIREAIENPKHPYYPYIRKLFKDVDPHVTKTLAVNFFINAALTGWPKEEKLRQKYNCNIPWAILLDPTSACNLHCTGCWA
;
A
#
# COMPACT_ATOMS: atom_id res chain seq x y z
N MET A 1 -14.42 3.97 -16.40
CA MET A 1 -14.03 3.79 -14.96
C MET A 1 -15.33 3.67 -14.18
N ASN A 2 -15.49 2.64 -13.33
CA ASN A 2 -16.76 2.43 -12.60
C ASN A 2 -16.88 3.48 -11.48
N ALA A 3 -18.07 4.08 -11.29
CA ALA A 3 -18.34 5.08 -10.25
C ALA A 3 -17.89 4.63 -8.83
N ALA A 4 -18.05 3.35 -8.52
CA ALA A 4 -17.59 2.77 -7.27
C ALA A 4 -16.07 2.87 -7.07
N ASN A 5 -15.27 2.73 -8.13
CA ASN A 5 -13.82 2.87 -8.04
C ASN A 5 -13.40 4.32 -7.90
N THR A 6 -14.15 5.25 -8.48
CA THR A 6 -13.93 6.70 -8.30
C THR A 6 -14.17 7.10 -6.85
N LEU A 7 -15.25 6.62 -6.22
CA LEU A 7 -15.52 6.87 -4.80
C LEU A 7 -14.45 6.29 -3.88
N LYS A 8 -13.98 5.07 -4.14
CA LYS A 8 -12.89 4.45 -3.38
C LYS A 8 -11.59 5.26 -3.51
N LYS A 9 -11.27 5.73 -4.71
CA LYS A 9 -10.10 6.58 -4.96
C LYS A 9 -10.18 7.88 -4.16
N LEU A 10 -11.30 8.59 -4.23
CA LEU A 10 -11.55 9.81 -3.44
C LEU A 10 -11.44 9.55 -1.94
N GLY A 11 -11.97 8.43 -1.44
CA GLY A 11 -11.86 8.03 -0.04
C GLY A 11 -10.40 7.86 0.40
N ILE A 12 -9.57 7.17 -0.38
CA ILE A 12 -8.13 7.01 -0.09
C ILE A 12 -7.41 8.37 -0.14
N GLU A 13 -7.67 9.18 -1.16
CA GLU A 13 -7.05 10.51 -1.26
C GLU A 13 -7.38 11.38 -0.05
N GLN A 14 -8.63 11.39 0.40
CA GLN A 14 -9.05 12.13 1.62
C GLN A 14 -8.41 11.56 2.89
N THR A 15 -8.28 10.25 2.99
CA THR A 15 -7.59 9.59 4.10
C THR A 15 -6.12 10.04 4.18
N PHE A 16 -5.42 10.05 3.05
CA PHE A 16 -4.04 10.54 3.01
C PHE A 16 -3.94 12.04 3.29
N ASN A 17 -4.85 12.86 2.77
CA ASN A 17 -4.92 14.29 3.10
C ASN A 17 -5.11 14.51 4.61
N TYR A 18 -5.89 13.66 5.26
CA TYR A 18 -6.09 13.72 6.71
C TYR A 18 -4.83 13.29 7.46
N ILE A 19 -4.16 12.21 7.04
CA ILE A 19 -2.91 11.75 7.64
C ILE A 19 -1.84 12.83 7.54
N TYR A 20 -1.68 13.48 6.38
CA TYR A 20 -0.65 14.52 6.17
C TYR A 20 -0.80 15.76 7.06
N LYS A 21 -1.99 16.05 7.59
CA LYS A 21 -2.17 17.16 8.53
C LYS A 21 -1.46 16.96 9.86
N ASP A 22 -1.40 15.73 10.34
CA ASP A 22 -0.73 15.32 11.57
C ASP A 22 -0.50 13.79 11.49
N PRO A 23 0.62 13.34 10.88
CA PRO A 23 0.87 11.92 10.68
C PRO A 23 0.86 11.11 11.97
N ASP A 24 1.42 11.66 13.04
CA ASP A 24 1.58 10.95 14.33
C ASP A 24 0.24 10.62 14.97
N LYS A 25 -0.67 11.56 14.93
CA LYS A 25 -1.99 11.43 15.56
C LYS A 25 -3.00 10.78 14.62
N ASN A 26 -2.98 11.13 13.34
CA ASN A 26 -4.04 10.78 12.43
C ASN A 26 -3.88 9.37 11.85
N MET A 27 -2.65 8.84 11.75
CA MET A 27 -2.46 7.43 11.40
C MET A 27 -3.12 6.50 12.42
N ASN A 28 -2.93 6.74 13.72
CA ASN A 28 -3.56 5.93 14.77
C ASN A 28 -5.09 5.98 14.69
N LYS A 29 -5.68 7.16 14.46
CA LYS A 29 -7.13 7.29 14.29
C LYS A 29 -7.66 6.53 13.06
N ILE A 30 -6.92 6.52 11.95
CA ILE A 30 -7.29 5.74 10.77
C ILE A 30 -7.21 4.25 11.07
N MET A 31 -6.21 3.80 11.81
CA MET A 31 -6.11 2.39 12.24
C MET A 31 -7.26 1.99 13.18
N ASP A 32 -7.63 2.85 14.15
CA ASP A 32 -8.78 2.62 15.03
C ASP A 32 -10.09 2.51 14.24
N TRP A 33 -10.27 3.40 13.26
CA TRP A 33 -11.42 3.35 12.37
C TRP A 33 -11.42 2.06 11.53
N ALA A 34 -10.28 1.68 10.95
CA ALA A 34 -10.13 0.45 10.19
C ALA A 34 -10.43 -0.80 11.03
N ASP A 35 -9.97 -0.86 12.28
CA ASP A 35 -10.26 -1.95 13.21
C ASP A 35 -11.76 -2.06 13.51
N LYS A 36 -12.43 -0.93 13.70
CA LYS A 36 -13.87 -0.89 13.98
C LYS A 36 -14.73 -1.36 12.81
N PHE A 37 -14.36 -1.02 11.57
CA PHE A 37 -15.20 -1.27 10.38
C PHE A 37 -14.78 -2.47 9.53
N SER A 38 -13.61 -3.05 9.74
CA SER A 38 -13.08 -4.14 8.91
C SER A 38 -13.66 -5.53 9.22
N GLN A 39 -14.52 -5.68 10.21
CA GLN A 39 -15.11 -6.96 10.61
C GLN A 39 -14.06 -8.10 10.78
N GLY A 40 -12.88 -7.75 11.29
CA GLY A 40 -11.77 -8.71 11.50
C GLY A 40 -10.90 -9.00 10.26
N GLN A 41 -11.27 -8.51 9.07
CA GLN A 41 -10.43 -8.70 7.88
C GLN A 41 -9.06 -8.05 8.05
N PHE A 42 -8.00 -8.76 7.64
CA PHE A 42 -6.61 -8.29 7.72
C PHE A 42 -6.15 -7.88 9.14
N SER A 43 -6.69 -8.51 10.20
CA SER A 43 -6.36 -8.15 11.58
C SER A 43 -4.86 -8.28 11.89
N SER A 44 -4.21 -9.34 11.41
CA SER A 44 -2.76 -9.57 11.60
C SER A 44 -1.92 -8.49 10.92
N GLN A 45 -2.27 -8.11 9.68
CA GLN A 45 -1.58 -7.07 8.95
C GLN A 45 -1.76 -5.71 9.60
N ARG A 46 -2.97 -5.38 10.07
CA ARG A 46 -3.22 -4.13 10.81
C ARG A 46 -2.45 -4.08 12.12
N LYS A 47 -2.37 -5.19 12.86
CA LYS A 47 -1.55 -5.26 14.08
C LYS A 47 -0.08 -4.96 13.79
N MET A 48 0.48 -5.57 12.76
CA MET A 48 1.86 -5.32 12.34
C MET A 48 2.09 -3.86 11.94
N ILE A 49 1.15 -3.26 11.19
CA ILE A 49 1.23 -1.85 10.80
C ILE A 49 1.14 -0.95 12.04
N ARG A 50 0.24 -1.24 12.98
CA ARG A 50 0.08 -0.49 14.23
C ARG A 50 1.37 -0.53 15.06
N GLU A 51 1.98 -1.70 15.24
CA GLU A 51 3.27 -1.83 15.93
C GLU A 51 4.37 -1.01 15.25
N ALA A 52 4.39 -0.98 13.91
CA ALA A 52 5.36 -0.20 13.16
C ALA A 52 5.15 1.31 13.26
N ILE A 53 3.90 1.77 13.49
CA ILE A 53 3.57 3.20 13.63
C ILE A 53 3.81 3.69 15.08
N GLU A 54 3.48 2.86 16.07
CA GLU A 54 3.44 3.26 17.48
C GLU A 54 4.77 3.04 18.21
N ASN A 55 5.58 2.07 17.78
CA ASN A 55 6.82 1.71 18.44
C ASN A 55 8.04 2.38 17.79
N PRO A 56 8.65 3.41 18.42
CA PRO A 56 9.85 4.08 17.90
C PRO A 56 11.06 3.17 17.70
N LYS A 57 11.10 2.01 18.37
CA LYS A 57 12.16 1.01 18.23
C LYS A 57 11.91 0.02 17.10
N HIS A 58 10.72 0.06 16.49
CA HIS A 58 10.39 -0.83 15.36
C HIS A 58 11.23 -0.45 14.14
N PRO A 59 11.83 -1.43 13.42
CA PRO A 59 12.72 -1.14 12.26
C PRO A 59 12.06 -0.27 11.18
N TYR A 60 10.76 -0.40 10.96
CA TYR A 60 10.02 0.36 9.95
C TYR A 60 9.53 1.73 10.42
N TYR A 61 9.58 2.05 11.72
CA TYR A 61 9.14 3.34 12.25
C TYR A 61 9.79 4.55 11.54
N PRO A 62 11.15 4.62 11.42
CA PRO A 62 11.79 5.75 10.76
C PRO A 62 11.46 5.85 9.28
N TYR A 63 11.25 4.72 8.59
CA TYR A 63 10.87 4.72 7.17
C TYR A 63 9.45 5.25 6.96
N ILE A 64 8.50 4.85 7.80
CA ILE A 64 7.12 5.37 7.74
C ILE A 64 7.11 6.88 7.97
N ARG A 65 7.89 7.38 8.93
CA ARG A 65 8.00 8.83 9.19
C ARG A 65 8.58 9.59 8.00
N LYS A 66 9.67 9.07 7.42
CA LYS A 66 10.28 9.64 6.22
C LYS A 66 9.31 9.67 5.03
N LEU A 67 8.48 8.65 4.86
CA LEU A 67 7.49 8.61 3.79
C LEU A 67 6.56 9.83 3.84
N PHE A 68 6.12 10.24 5.03
CA PHE A 68 5.22 11.39 5.19
C PHE A 68 5.94 12.73 5.29
N LYS A 69 7.24 12.75 5.57
CA LYS A 69 8.02 13.98 5.72
C LYS A 69 8.78 14.36 4.45
N ASP A 70 9.42 13.39 3.82
CA ASP A 70 10.43 13.62 2.78
C ASP A 70 9.92 13.31 1.37
N VAL A 71 8.86 12.50 1.25
CA VAL A 71 8.28 12.14 -0.05
C VAL A 71 7.12 13.08 -0.40
N ASP A 72 7.09 13.53 -1.65
CA ASP A 72 6.01 14.38 -2.16
C ASP A 72 4.64 13.73 -1.91
N PRO A 73 3.67 14.47 -1.34
CA PRO A 73 2.33 13.94 -1.04
C PRO A 73 1.59 13.38 -2.24
N HIS A 74 1.81 13.91 -3.45
CA HIS A 74 1.20 13.40 -4.66
C HIS A 74 1.74 12.01 -5.01
N VAL A 75 3.04 11.80 -4.88
CA VAL A 75 3.69 10.49 -5.11
C VAL A 75 3.17 9.46 -4.13
N THR A 76 3.14 9.79 -2.84
CA THR A 76 2.64 8.88 -1.80
C THR A 76 1.17 8.51 -2.00
N LYS A 77 0.32 9.49 -2.35
CA LYS A 77 -1.10 9.22 -2.67
C LYS A 77 -1.27 8.36 -3.91
N THR A 78 -0.50 8.64 -4.96
CA THR A 78 -0.54 7.85 -6.20
C THR A 78 -0.13 6.40 -5.94
N LEU A 79 0.94 6.18 -5.18
CA LEU A 79 1.36 4.84 -4.75
C LEU A 79 0.27 4.15 -3.94
N ALA A 80 -0.32 4.84 -2.97
CA ALA A 80 -1.39 4.28 -2.15
C ALA A 80 -2.64 3.92 -2.97
N VAL A 81 -3.07 4.76 -3.88
CA VAL A 81 -4.20 4.45 -4.79
C VAL A 81 -3.88 3.24 -5.65
N ASN A 82 -2.69 3.18 -6.24
CA ASN A 82 -2.31 2.05 -7.09
C ASN A 82 -2.20 0.75 -6.30
N PHE A 83 -1.62 0.78 -5.11
CA PHE A 83 -1.49 -0.41 -4.27
C PHE A 83 -2.83 -0.85 -3.66
N PHE A 84 -3.55 0.04 -2.97
CA PHE A 84 -4.77 -0.35 -2.24
C PHE A 84 -5.98 -0.49 -3.16
N ILE A 85 -6.19 0.41 -4.13
CA ILE A 85 -7.36 0.34 -5.01
C ILE A 85 -7.10 -0.59 -6.19
N ASN A 86 -6.05 -0.32 -6.98
CA ASN A 86 -5.86 -1.00 -8.25
C ASN A 86 -5.36 -2.43 -8.04
N ALA A 87 -4.36 -2.66 -7.18
CA ALA A 87 -3.84 -4.00 -6.93
C ALA A 87 -4.73 -4.79 -5.96
N ALA A 88 -4.98 -4.29 -4.74
CA ALA A 88 -5.66 -5.08 -3.73
C ALA A 88 -7.19 -5.16 -3.93
N LEU A 89 -7.89 -4.01 -3.98
CA LEU A 89 -9.36 -4.02 -3.99
C LEU A 89 -10.00 -4.34 -5.34
N THR A 90 -9.31 -4.06 -6.44
CA THR A 90 -9.82 -4.27 -7.80
C THR A 90 -9.09 -5.40 -8.52
N GLY A 91 -7.78 -5.43 -8.39
CA GLY A 91 -6.92 -6.41 -9.05
C GLY A 91 -7.11 -7.81 -8.52
N TRP A 92 -7.04 -8.00 -7.21
CA TRP A 92 -7.16 -9.31 -6.58
C TRP A 92 -8.43 -10.10 -6.96
N PRO A 93 -9.66 -9.56 -6.87
CA PRO A 93 -10.86 -10.28 -7.30
C PRO A 93 -10.88 -10.60 -8.79
N LYS A 94 -10.28 -9.74 -9.62
CA LYS A 94 -10.15 -9.97 -11.06
C LYS A 94 -9.14 -11.09 -11.35
N GLU A 95 -8.02 -11.06 -10.68
CA GLU A 95 -6.97 -12.08 -10.76
C GLU A 95 -7.51 -13.46 -10.38
N GLU A 96 -8.26 -13.56 -9.28
CA GLU A 96 -8.88 -14.80 -8.83
C GLU A 96 -9.85 -15.38 -9.88
N LYS A 97 -10.68 -14.53 -10.49
CA LYS A 97 -11.56 -14.95 -11.59
C LYS A 97 -10.79 -15.45 -12.82
N LEU A 98 -9.68 -14.79 -13.16
CA LEU A 98 -8.83 -15.18 -14.28
C LEU A 98 -8.07 -16.48 -13.98
N ARG A 99 -7.60 -16.66 -12.75
CA ARG A 99 -6.96 -17.89 -12.28
C ARG A 99 -7.89 -19.09 -12.44
N GLN A 100 -9.14 -18.96 -12.03
CA GLN A 100 -10.15 -20.01 -12.21
C GLN A 100 -10.48 -20.23 -13.69
N LYS A 101 -10.64 -19.16 -14.47
CA LYS A 101 -11.00 -19.25 -15.91
C LYS A 101 -9.92 -19.94 -16.73
N TYR A 102 -8.65 -19.65 -16.48
CA TYR A 102 -7.53 -20.17 -17.29
C TYR A 102 -6.82 -21.36 -16.64
N ASN A 103 -7.24 -21.76 -15.43
CA ASN A 103 -6.62 -22.84 -14.66
C ASN A 103 -5.09 -22.69 -14.55
N CYS A 104 -4.62 -21.48 -14.32
CA CYS A 104 -3.20 -21.17 -14.17
C CYS A 104 -2.96 -20.16 -13.06
N ASN A 105 -1.74 -20.09 -12.57
CA ASN A 105 -1.36 -19.06 -11.62
C ASN A 105 -1.18 -17.72 -12.35
N ILE A 106 -1.90 -16.70 -11.88
CA ILE A 106 -1.75 -15.32 -12.37
C ILE A 106 -0.85 -14.57 -11.37
N PRO A 107 0.31 -14.06 -11.78
CA PRO A 107 1.20 -13.34 -10.89
C PRO A 107 0.59 -11.99 -10.50
N TRP A 108 0.58 -11.69 -9.20
CA TRP A 108 0.09 -10.41 -8.67
C TRP A 108 1.09 -9.26 -8.87
N ALA A 109 2.35 -9.59 -9.09
CA ALA A 109 3.42 -8.65 -9.39
C ALA A 109 4.40 -9.26 -10.38
N ILE A 110 4.97 -8.42 -11.23
CA ILE A 110 5.99 -8.78 -12.21
C ILE A 110 7.18 -7.87 -11.97
N LEU A 111 8.35 -8.46 -11.78
CA LEU A 111 9.61 -7.74 -11.75
C LEU A 111 10.19 -7.74 -13.17
N LEU A 112 10.43 -6.57 -13.70
CA LEU A 112 11.01 -6.40 -15.03
C LEU A 112 12.42 -5.83 -14.88
N ASP A 113 13.37 -6.51 -15.49
CA ASP A 113 14.74 -6.02 -15.65
C ASP A 113 14.87 -5.37 -17.03
N PRO A 114 14.88 -4.02 -17.11
CA PRO A 114 14.79 -3.31 -18.40
C PRO A 114 16.08 -3.40 -19.22
N THR A 115 17.20 -3.73 -18.60
CA THR A 115 18.50 -3.85 -19.30
C THR A 115 19.48 -4.69 -18.50
N SER A 116 20.25 -5.51 -19.21
CA SER A 116 21.44 -6.20 -18.69
C SER A 116 22.70 -5.30 -18.72
N ALA A 117 22.66 -4.19 -19.45
CA ALA A 117 23.75 -3.22 -19.54
C ALA A 117 23.67 -2.18 -18.40
N CYS A 118 23.60 -2.66 -17.16
CA CYS A 118 23.54 -1.80 -15.98
C CYS A 118 24.94 -1.32 -15.59
N ASN A 119 25.09 -0.06 -15.27
CA ASN A 119 26.34 0.55 -14.79
C ASN A 119 26.41 0.66 -13.26
N LEU A 120 25.47 0.07 -12.53
CA LEU A 120 25.43 0.04 -11.07
C LEU A 120 26.05 -1.25 -10.54
N HIS A 121 26.62 -1.17 -9.34
CA HIS A 121 27.23 -2.30 -8.63
C HIS A 121 26.49 -2.54 -7.30
N CYS A 122 25.20 -2.86 -7.38
CA CYS A 122 24.38 -3.09 -6.19
C CYS A 122 24.75 -4.40 -5.50
N THR A 123 24.94 -4.39 -4.18
CA THR A 123 25.16 -5.61 -3.40
C THR A 123 23.92 -6.51 -3.50
N GLY A 124 24.10 -7.78 -3.89
CA GLY A 124 23.00 -8.73 -4.06
C GLY A 124 22.21 -8.58 -5.36
N CYS A 125 22.78 -7.88 -6.35
CA CYS A 125 22.20 -7.84 -7.69
C CYS A 125 22.23 -9.23 -8.32
N TRP A 126 21.15 -9.61 -9.01
CA TRP A 126 21.05 -10.87 -9.75
C TRP A 126 21.47 -10.75 -11.23
N ALA A 127 21.67 -9.53 -11.73
CA ALA A 127 22.06 -9.25 -13.12
C ALA A 127 23.56 -9.43 -13.33
#